data_6bb67910596e0dc1449e420f2f01b4d4
#
_entry.id   6bb67910596e0dc1449e420f2f01b4d4
#
_cell.length_a   1.000
_cell.length_b   1.000
_cell.length_c   1.000
_cell.angle_alpha   90.00
_cell.angle_beta   90.00
_cell.angle_gamma   90.00
#
_symmetry.space_group_name_H-M   'P 1'
#
loop_
_entity.id
_entity.type
_entity.pdbx_description
1 polymer ?
#
loop_
_entity_poly.entity_id
_entity_poly.type
_entity_poly.pdbx_seq_one_letter_code
_entity_poly.pdbx_strand_id
1 'polypeptide(L)'
;LELTCDALPEDFAERLNRELPAGMRVLSAGQALRPVGEIACCAYEITLPAGDAEAMAALFRQPLRVEKRSKRGSRQVDLLDYIRSVSFERAGEKTLCRCILAAGNDPLNPLYLTAALKQAGLIPQDADAHYLRTGILDKNCRIFQQ
;
A
#
# COMPACT_ATOMS: atom_id res chain seq x y z
N LEU A 1 15.73 4.32 -5.93
CA LEU A 1 17.16 4.23 -5.64
C LEU A 1 17.61 5.57 -5.08
N GLU A 2 18.25 5.57 -3.92
CA GLU A 2 18.88 6.74 -3.32
C GLU A 2 20.39 6.59 -3.49
N LEU A 3 21.02 7.61 -4.03
CA LEU A 3 22.46 7.66 -4.27
C LEU A 3 23.06 8.83 -3.49
N THR A 4 24.21 8.62 -2.89
CA THR A 4 24.98 9.68 -2.24
C THR A 4 26.05 10.16 -3.22
N CYS A 5 25.91 11.38 -3.73
CA CYS A 5 26.90 12.04 -4.60
C CYS A 5 26.88 13.55 -4.35
N ASP A 6 28.02 14.19 -4.58
CA ASP A 6 28.15 15.65 -4.36
C ASP A 6 27.35 16.46 -5.39
N ALA A 7 27.19 15.94 -6.61
CA ALA A 7 26.33 16.50 -7.65
C ALA A 7 25.82 15.40 -8.56
N LEU A 8 24.60 15.57 -9.06
CA LEU A 8 24.03 14.65 -10.05
C LEU A 8 24.49 15.11 -11.44
N PRO A 9 25.23 14.28 -12.23
CA PRO A 9 25.60 14.62 -13.59
C PRO A 9 24.36 14.83 -14.48
N GLU A 10 24.41 15.79 -15.40
CA GLU A 10 23.30 16.07 -16.32
C GLU A 10 22.90 14.85 -17.17
N ASP A 11 23.87 14.01 -17.53
CA ASP A 11 23.67 12.79 -18.33
C ASP A 11 23.39 11.54 -17.48
N PHE A 12 23.14 11.68 -16.16
CA PHE A 12 23.01 10.55 -15.24
C PHE A 12 21.93 9.55 -15.69
N ALA A 13 20.73 10.05 -16.06
CA ALA A 13 19.63 9.20 -16.51
C ALA A 13 19.98 8.41 -17.77
N GLU A 14 20.69 9.05 -18.72
CA GLU A 14 21.12 8.38 -19.95
C GLU A 14 22.17 7.30 -19.68
N ARG A 15 23.15 7.59 -18.84
CA ARG A 15 24.19 6.62 -18.45
C ARG A 15 23.59 5.41 -17.75
N LEU A 16 22.67 5.64 -16.79
CA LEU A 16 22.00 4.56 -16.09
C LEU A 16 21.14 3.73 -17.03
N ASN A 17 20.45 4.37 -17.99
CA ASN A 17 19.60 3.66 -18.95
C ASN A 17 20.38 2.74 -19.91
N ARG A 18 21.67 2.96 -20.12
CA ARG A 18 22.52 2.06 -20.92
C ARG A 18 22.81 0.75 -20.21
N GLU A 19 22.82 0.78 -18.87
CA GLU A 19 23.14 -0.37 -18.02
C GLU A 19 21.89 -1.16 -17.55
N LEU A 20 20.67 -0.57 -17.75
CA LEU A 20 19.43 -1.18 -17.32
C LEU A 20 18.96 -2.30 -18.27
N PRO A 21 18.37 -3.38 -17.75
CA PRO A 21 17.76 -4.43 -18.57
C PRO A 21 16.65 -3.89 -19.46
N ALA A 22 16.39 -4.58 -20.59
CA ALA A 22 15.27 -4.27 -21.46
C ALA A 22 13.95 -4.24 -20.69
N GLY A 23 13.14 -3.17 -20.92
CA GLY A 23 11.87 -2.97 -20.22
C GLY A 23 11.97 -2.10 -18.96
N MET A 24 13.18 -1.76 -18.50
CA MET A 24 13.39 -0.79 -17.41
C MET A 24 13.98 0.50 -17.97
N ARG A 25 13.43 1.64 -17.54
CA ARG A 25 13.91 2.96 -17.96
C ARG A 25 13.79 3.98 -16.84
N VAL A 26 14.86 4.72 -16.60
CA VAL A 26 14.85 5.95 -15.79
C VAL A 26 14.27 7.07 -16.66
N LEU A 27 13.18 7.67 -16.22
CA LEU A 27 12.52 8.77 -16.93
C LEU A 27 13.16 10.12 -16.59
N SER A 28 13.53 10.30 -15.33
CA SER A 28 14.18 11.50 -14.83
C SER A 28 15.02 11.18 -13.60
N ALA A 29 16.00 12.01 -13.33
CA ALA A 29 16.79 12.00 -12.10
C ALA A 29 16.92 13.44 -11.60
N GLY A 30 16.91 13.62 -10.29
CA GLY A 30 17.00 14.93 -9.67
C GLY A 30 17.43 14.83 -8.21
N GLN A 31 17.68 15.97 -7.60
CA GLN A 31 17.99 16.03 -6.17
C GLN A 31 16.77 15.64 -5.37
N ALA A 32 16.95 14.75 -4.38
CA ALA A 32 15.87 14.38 -3.47
C ALA A 32 15.48 15.60 -2.62
N LEU A 33 14.22 16.00 -2.69
CA LEU A 33 13.68 17.10 -1.90
C LEU A 33 13.32 16.66 -0.47
N ARG A 34 13.00 15.38 -0.32
CA ARG A 34 12.59 14.79 0.96
C ARG A 34 13.20 13.39 1.13
N PRO A 35 13.65 13.02 2.34
CA PRO A 35 14.19 11.68 2.57
C PRO A 35 13.09 10.62 2.45
N VAL A 36 13.38 9.49 1.81
CA VAL A 36 12.46 8.34 1.64
C VAL A 36 11.95 7.82 3.00
N GLY A 37 12.73 8.01 4.07
CA GLY A 37 12.33 7.65 5.45
C GLY A 37 11.11 8.40 5.98
N GLU A 38 10.67 9.48 5.33
CA GLU A 38 9.43 10.19 5.68
C GLU A 38 8.16 9.50 5.17
N ILE A 39 8.29 8.52 4.29
CA ILE A 39 7.17 7.70 3.82
C ILE A 39 6.64 6.89 5.01
N ALA A 40 5.38 7.13 5.38
CA ALA A 40 4.76 6.49 6.52
C ALA A 40 3.49 5.71 6.18
N CYS A 41 2.81 6.05 5.08
CA CYS A 41 1.56 5.41 4.68
C CYS A 41 1.48 5.26 3.15
N CYS A 42 0.61 4.34 2.71
CA CYS A 42 0.20 4.22 1.31
C CYS A 42 -1.33 4.20 1.24
N ALA A 43 -1.87 4.92 0.25
CA ALA A 43 -3.28 4.87 -0.10
C ALA A 43 -3.53 3.79 -1.15
N TYR A 44 -4.64 3.08 -0.99
CA TYR A 44 -5.07 2.03 -1.91
C TYR A 44 -6.55 2.16 -2.25
N GLU A 45 -6.87 1.78 -3.48
CA GLU A 45 -8.19 1.36 -3.89
C GLU A 45 -8.17 -0.16 -4.15
N ILE A 46 -9.09 -0.89 -3.50
CA ILE A 46 -9.21 -2.32 -3.64
C ILE A 46 -10.60 -2.62 -4.19
N THR A 47 -10.67 -3.19 -5.39
CA THR A 47 -11.94 -3.63 -5.97
C THR A 47 -12.20 -5.06 -5.52
N LEU A 48 -13.32 -5.24 -4.83
CA LEU A 48 -13.78 -6.51 -4.26
C LEU A 48 -15.03 -7.01 -5.03
N PRO A 49 -15.38 -8.30 -4.94
CA PRO A 49 -16.70 -8.79 -5.34
C PRO A 49 -17.82 -8.03 -4.62
N ALA A 50 -19.03 -8.12 -5.14
CA ALA A 50 -20.20 -7.58 -4.46
C ALA A 50 -20.34 -8.19 -3.06
N GLY A 51 -20.63 -7.34 -2.09
CA GLY A 51 -20.83 -7.72 -0.71
C GLY A 51 -21.51 -6.60 0.07
N ASP A 52 -21.78 -6.87 1.34
CA ASP A 52 -22.36 -5.90 2.25
C ASP A 52 -21.27 -4.92 2.74
N ALA A 53 -21.25 -3.73 2.14
CA ALA A 53 -20.27 -2.69 2.46
C ALA A 53 -20.35 -2.23 3.92
N GLU A 54 -21.55 -2.24 4.53
CA GLU A 54 -21.73 -1.85 5.93
C GLU A 54 -21.17 -2.92 6.88
N ALA A 55 -21.44 -4.19 6.61
CA ALA A 55 -20.89 -5.31 7.36
C ALA A 55 -19.34 -5.35 7.23
N MET A 56 -18.80 -5.08 6.03
CA MET A 56 -17.35 -4.94 5.82
C MET A 56 -16.78 -3.81 6.66
N ALA A 57 -17.40 -2.63 6.65
CA ALA A 57 -16.95 -1.49 7.46
C ALA A 57 -17.05 -1.79 8.97
N ALA A 58 -18.09 -2.50 9.42
CA ALA A 58 -18.28 -2.89 10.81
C ALA A 58 -17.16 -3.82 11.30
N LEU A 59 -16.68 -4.74 10.46
CA LEU A 59 -15.58 -5.65 10.78
C LEU A 59 -14.33 -4.86 11.21
N PHE A 60 -13.99 -3.76 10.52
CA PHE A 60 -12.80 -2.95 10.81
C PHE A 60 -13.02 -1.88 11.91
N ARG A 61 -14.12 -1.93 12.65
CA ARG A 61 -14.35 -1.12 13.85
C ARG A 61 -14.01 -1.84 15.16
N GLN A 62 -13.62 -3.11 15.09
CA GLN A 62 -13.29 -3.94 16.23
C GLN A 62 -11.90 -4.57 16.06
N PRO A 63 -11.19 -4.93 17.14
CA PRO A 63 -9.87 -5.53 17.07
C PRO A 63 -9.84 -6.76 16.17
N LEU A 64 -8.90 -6.77 15.23
CA LEU A 64 -8.72 -7.83 14.23
C LEU A 64 -7.31 -8.40 14.34
N ARG A 65 -7.18 -9.49 15.13
CA ARG A 65 -5.89 -10.16 15.31
C ARG A 65 -5.57 -11.06 14.13
N VAL A 66 -4.39 -10.82 13.53
CA VAL A 66 -3.87 -11.62 12.42
C VAL A 66 -2.41 -11.98 12.69
N GLU A 67 -1.96 -13.07 12.07
CA GLU A 67 -0.55 -13.42 12.06
C GLU A 67 0.15 -12.67 10.92
N LYS A 68 0.92 -11.65 11.28
CA LYS A 68 1.73 -10.90 10.30
C LYS A 68 3.08 -11.57 10.13
N ARG A 69 3.39 -11.94 8.88
CA ARG A 69 4.66 -12.57 8.50
C ARG A 69 5.64 -11.54 7.97
N SER A 70 6.89 -11.66 8.38
CA SER A 70 8.01 -10.83 7.92
C SER A 70 9.25 -11.70 7.72
N LYS A 71 10.32 -11.12 7.16
CA LYS A 71 11.62 -11.80 7.06
C LYS A 71 12.20 -12.22 8.41
N ARG A 72 11.76 -11.59 9.50
CA ARG A 72 12.22 -11.85 10.89
C ARG A 72 11.33 -12.85 11.64
N GLY A 73 10.31 -13.41 10.99
CA GLY A 73 9.36 -14.35 11.60
C GLY A 73 7.91 -13.85 11.57
N SER A 74 7.05 -14.58 12.26
CA SER A 74 5.62 -14.28 12.40
C SER A 74 5.32 -13.69 13.75
N ARG A 75 4.37 -12.76 13.80
CA ARG A 75 3.84 -12.20 15.06
C ARG A 75 2.35 -11.93 14.96
N GLN A 76 1.66 -12.07 16.09
CA GLN A 76 0.27 -11.64 16.22
C GLN A 76 0.23 -10.12 16.33
N VAL A 77 -0.59 -9.49 15.49
CA VAL A 77 -0.82 -8.03 15.47
C VAL A 77 -2.30 -7.74 15.37
N ASP A 78 -2.72 -6.56 15.82
CA ASP A 78 -4.03 -6.02 15.49
C ASP A 78 -3.91 -5.25 14.17
N LEU A 79 -4.77 -5.56 13.19
CA LEU A 79 -4.77 -4.85 11.92
C LEU A 79 -5.07 -3.36 12.08
N LEU A 80 -5.85 -2.98 13.09
CA LEU A 80 -6.21 -1.59 13.34
C LEU A 80 -5.01 -0.71 13.65
N ASP A 81 -3.93 -1.26 14.21
CA ASP A 81 -2.69 -0.51 14.47
C ASP A 81 -2.02 -0.02 13.17
N TYR A 82 -2.33 -0.67 12.05
CA TYR A 82 -1.74 -0.40 10.73
C TYR A 82 -2.67 0.34 9.76
N ILE A 83 -3.95 0.50 10.13
CA ILE A 83 -4.97 1.12 9.30
C ILE A 83 -5.20 2.56 9.79
N ARG A 84 -4.92 3.55 8.95
CA ARG A 84 -5.22 4.96 9.23
C ARG A 84 -6.66 5.32 8.87
N SER A 85 -7.14 4.75 7.77
CA SER A 85 -8.52 4.86 7.35
C SER A 85 -8.90 3.66 6.49
N VAL A 86 -10.17 3.27 6.55
CA VAL A 86 -10.76 2.29 5.67
C VAL A 86 -12.23 2.63 5.47
N SER A 87 -12.69 2.54 4.24
CA SER A 87 -14.09 2.73 3.87
C SER A 87 -14.48 1.77 2.75
N PHE A 88 -15.74 1.40 2.72
CA PHE A 88 -16.32 0.51 1.72
C PHE A 88 -17.52 1.18 1.08
N GLU A 89 -17.61 1.10 -0.22
CA GLU A 89 -18.69 1.69 -1.01
C GLU A 89 -19.13 0.69 -2.08
N ARG A 90 -20.43 0.53 -2.25
CA ARG A 90 -20.97 -0.30 -3.32
C ARG A 90 -20.82 0.43 -4.67
N ALA A 91 -20.19 -0.22 -5.63
CA ALA A 91 -19.99 0.27 -6.99
C ALA A 91 -20.55 -0.73 -8.01
N GLY A 92 -21.87 -0.66 -8.24
CA GLY A 92 -22.58 -1.62 -9.09
C GLY A 92 -22.54 -3.05 -8.52
N GLU A 93 -21.98 -3.99 -9.30
CA GLU A 93 -21.79 -5.40 -8.91
C GLU A 93 -20.50 -5.66 -8.13
N LYS A 94 -19.81 -4.62 -7.68
CA LYS A 94 -18.56 -4.70 -6.93
C LYS A 94 -18.65 -3.84 -5.67
N THR A 95 -17.70 -4.06 -4.77
CA THR A 95 -17.48 -3.18 -3.61
C THR A 95 -16.10 -2.55 -3.75
N LEU A 96 -16.02 -1.25 -3.65
CA LEU A 96 -14.77 -0.49 -3.65
C LEU A 96 -14.35 -0.21 -2.20
N CYS A 97 -13.18 -0.70 -1.83
CA CYS A 97 -12.53 -0.38 -0.57
C CYS A 97 -11.47 0.69 -0.81
N ARG A 98 -11.57 1.84 -0.13
CA ARG A 98 -10.50 2.84 -0.07
C ARG A 98 -9.87 2.79 1.30
N CYS A 99 -8.55 2.66 1.35
CA CYS A 99 -7.85 2.59 2.63
C CYS A 99 -6.49 3.28 2.59
N ILE A 100 -6.05 3.74 3.77
CA ILE A 100 -4.69 4.23 4.02
C ILE A 100 -4.05 3.28 5.03
N LEU A 101 -2.96 2.65 4.62
CA LEU A 101 -2.26 1.63 5.39
C LEU A 101 -0.85 2.09 5.75
N ALA A 102 -0.35 1.61 6.89
CA ALA A 102 1.03 1.83 7.29
C ALA A 102 2.02 1.34 6.22
N ALA A 103 3.05 2.15 5.99
CA ALA A 103 4.16 1.88 5.09
C ALA A 103 5.50 2.13 5.83
N GLY A 104 6.61 2.20 5.09
CA GLY A 104 7.93 2.44 5.67
C GLY A 104 8.51 1.18 6.32
N ASN A 105 8.99 1.30 7.57
CA ASN A 105 9.75 0.23 8.23
C ASN A 105 8.91 -0.99 8.64
N ASP A 106 7.61 -0.80 8.88
CA ASP A 106 6.70 -1.87 9.28
C ASP A 106 5.39 -1.79 8.47
N PRO A 107 5.44 -2.09 7.17
CA PRO A 107 4.31 -1.92 6.27
C PRO A 107 3.22 -2.96 6.49
N LEU A 108 1.97 -2.61 6.19
CA LEU A 108 0.88 -3.56 6.06
C LEU A 108 0.61 -3.83 4.57
N ASN A 109 0.67 -5.11 4.19
CA ASN A 109 0.24 -5.52 2.85
C ASN A 109 -1.31 -5.48 2.78
N PRO A 110 -1.92 -4.83 1.78
CA PRO A 110 -3.38 -4.77 1.64
C PRO A 110 -4.06 -6.16 1.54
N LEU A 111 -3.34 -7.20 1.19
CA LEU A 111 -3.83 -8.59 1.24
C LEU A 111 -4.36 -9.02 2.60
N TYR A 112 -3.88 -8.42 3.70
CA TYR A 112 -4.40 -8.73 5.04
C TYR A 112 -5.86 -8.27 5.23
N LEU A 113 -6.27 -7.17 4.57
CA LEU A 113 -7.67 -6.71 4.62
C LEU A 113 -8.60 -7.72 3.94
N THR A 114 -8.22 -8.18 2.74
CA THR A 114 -9.02 -9.17 2.01
C THR A 114 -9.02 -10.52 2.70
N ALA A 115 -7.91 -10.92 3.31
CA ALA A 115 -7.85 -12.14 4.12
C ALA A 115 -8.80 -12.07 5.33
N ALA A 116 -8.87 -10.92 6.01
CA ALA A 116 -9.81 -10.71 7.11
C ALA A 116 -11.28 -10.77 6.65
N LEU A 117 -11.60 -10.16 5.50
CA LEU A 117 -12.94 -10.23 4.89
C LEU A 117 -13.32 -11.67 4.51
N LYS A 118 -12.39 -12.45 3.94
CA LYS A 118 -12.57 -13.85 3.62
C LYS A 118 -12.81 -14.69 4.87
N GLN A 119 -11.99 -14.49 5.90
CA GLN A 119 -12.12 -15.20 7.17
C GLN A 119 -13.45 -14.90 7.87
N ALA A 120 -13.96 -13.67 7.75
CA ALA A 120 -15.27 -13.28 8.27
C ALA A 120 -16.44 -13.75 7.39
N GLY A 121 -16.18 -14.37 6.24
CA GLY A 121 -17.24 -14.82 5.31
C GLY A 121 -17.94 -13.69 4.56
N LEU A 122 -17.38 -12.47 4.56
CA LEU A 122 -17.96 -11.31 3.91
C LEU A 122 -17.66 -11.24 2.40
N ILE A 123 -16.67 -12.00 1.95
CA ILE A 123 -16.40 -12.26 0.53
C ILE A 123 -16.04 -13.75 0.36
N PRO A 124 -16.27 -14.35 -0.84
CA PRO A 124 -15.91 -15.74 -1.10
C PRO A 124 -14.41 -16.02 -0.90
N GLN A 125 -14.06 -17.24 -0.49
CA GLN A 125 -12.67 -17.64 -0.24
C GLN A 125 -11.81 -17.61 -1.51
N ASP A 126 -12.40 -17.95 -2.64
CA ASP A 126 -11.79 -17.95 -3.98
C ASP A 126 -11.90 -16.60 -4.71
N ALA A 127 -12.50 -15.59 -4.05
CA ALA A 127 -12.67 -14.28 -4.67
C ALA A 127 -11.34 -13.62 -5.01
N ASP A 128 -11.26 -13.11 -6.23
CA ASP A 128 -10.18 -12.22 -6.65
C ASP A 128 -10.46 -10.78 -6.22
N ALA A 129 -9.39 -10.09 -5.82
CA ALA A 129 -9.40 -8.68 -5.51
C ALA A 129 -8.36 -7.95 -6.36
N HIS A 130 -8.72 -6.80 -6.88
CA HIS A 130 -7.79 -5.95 -7.61
C HIS A 130 -7.29 -4.83 -6.72
N TYR A 131 -5.97 -4.65 -6.66
CA TYR A 131 -5.31 -3.68 -5.79
C TYR A 131 -4.63 -2.59 -6.62
N LEU A 132 -5.00 -1.35 -6.37
CA LEU A 132 -4.37 -0.18 -6.95
C LEU A 132 -3.80 0.70 -5.85
N ARG A 133 -2.49 0.91 -5.83
CA ARG A 133 -1.90 1.92 -4.96
C ARG A 133 -2.07 3.30 -5.60
N THR A 134 -2.85 4.16 -4.96
CA THR A 134 -3.20 5.49 -5.47
C THR A 134 -2.32 6.60 -4.95
N GLY A 135 -1.56 6.34 -3.86
CA GLY A 135 -0.66 7.35 -3.31
C GLY A 135 0.36 6.79 -2.33
N ILE A 136 1.47 7.52 -2.23
CA ILE A 136 2.50 7.35 -1.19
C ILE A 136 2.39 8.60 -0.32
N LEU A 137 2.36 8.42 1.00
CA LEU A 137 2.00 9.47 1.95
C LEU A 137 3.05 9.58 3.07
N ASP A 138 3.20 10.78 3.59
CA ASP A 138 3.99 11.05 4.79
C ASP A 138 3.20 10.73 6.09
N LYS A 139 3.82 10.98 7.23
CA LYS A 139 3.23 10.75 8.57
C LYS A 139 1.93 11.55 8.82
N ASN A 140 1.71 12.64 8.08
CA ASN A 140 0.50 13.47 8.17
C ASN A 140 -0.54 13.09 7.12
N CYS A 141 -0.37 11.96 6.44
CA CYS A 141 -1.22 11.48 5.33
C CYS A 141 -1.27 12.46 4.15
N ARG A 142 -0.24 13.28 3.93
CA ARG A 142 -0.10 14.15 2.77
C ARG A 142 0.69 13.44 1.68
N ILE A 143 0.34 13.71 0.42
CA ILE A 143 1.06 13.11 -0.72
C ILE A 143 2.56 13.40 -0.60
N PHE A 144 3.34 12.32 -0.64
CA PHE A 144 4.79 12.40 -0.68
C PHE A 144 5.22 12.66 -2.12
N GLN A 145 5.64 13.89 -2.39
CA GLN A 145 6.22 14.31 -3.67
C GLN A 145 7.73 14.51 -3.49
N GLN A 146 8.49 14.00 -4.42
CA GLN A 146 9.92 14.29 -4.59
C GLN A 146 10.10 15.35 -5.67
#